data_e5c9c61843f82341c0b79a2b2365914e
#
_entry.id   e5c9c61843f82341c0b79a2b2365914e
#
_cell.length_a   1.000
_cell.length_b   1.000
_cell.length_c   1.000
_cell.angle_alpha   90.00
_cell.angle_beta   90.00
_cell.angle_gamma   90.00
#
_symmetry.space_group_name_H-M   'P 1'
#
loop_
_entity.id
_entity.type
_entity.pdbx_description
1 polymer ?
#
loop_
_entity_poly.entity_id
_entity_poly.type
_entity_poly.pdbx_seq_one_letter_code
_entity_poly.pdbx_strand_id
1 'polypeptide(L)'
;SSAASDVYKRQARRRMEAEIRQKKTRLLRPLQEKLELLEEEIARLETEKTEITSQLERPEVAADTEAVMELTSRFQQTDRQLETCFTQWADLSEKIEETEARIQEEAERNVSGS
;
A
#
# COMPACT_ATOMS: atom_id res chain seq x y z
N SER A 1 16.63 43.39 -13.67
CA SER A 1 15.45 43.46 -14.52
C SER A 1 14.45 42.38 -14.21
N SER A 2 13.22 42.58 -14.60
CA SER A 2 12.14 41.62 -14.37
C SER A 2 12.36 40.28 -15.10
N ALA A 3 13.00 40.31 -16.28
CA ALA A 3 13.28 39.10 -17.05
C ALA A 3 14.29 38.19 -16.35
N ALA A 4 15.34 38.75 -15.77
CA ALA A 4 16.35 37.99 -15.02
C ALA A 4 15.73 37.41 -13.74
N SER A 5 14.89 38.16 -13.06
CA SER A 5 14.16 37.69 -11.88
C SER A 5 13.21 36.54 -12.21
N ASP A 6 12.51 36.61 -13.34
CA ASP A 6 11.60 35.55 -13.80
C ASP A 6 12.34 34.26 -14.15
N VAL A 7 13.52 34.37 -14.79
CA VAL A 7 14.38 33.21 -15.08
C VAL A 7 14.86 32.56 -13.79
N TYR A 8 15.30 33.36 -12.83
CA TYR A 8 15.74 32.85 -11.51
C TYR A 8 14.61 32.11 -10.79
N LYS A 9 13.41 32.66 -10.79
CA LYS A 9 12.24 32.04 -10.15
C LYS A 9 11.88 30.70 -10.82
N ARG A 10 11.96 30.62 -12.16
CA ARG A 10 11.71 29.37 -12.89
C ARG A 10 12.74 28.31 -12.57
N GLN A 11 14.01 28.69 -12.48
CA GLN A 11 15.09 27.76 -12.13
C GLN A 11 14.93 27.23 -10.71
N ALA A 12 14.56 28.09 -9.75
CA ALA A 12 14.31 27.72 -8.38
C ALA A 12 13.14 26.73 -8.28
N ARG A 13 12.06 26.98 -9.02
CA ARG A 13 10.89 26.09 -9.09
C ARG A 13 11.25 24.72 -9.65
N ARG A 14 12.00 24.67 -10.76
CA ARG A 14 12.45 23.42 -11.37
C ARG A 14 13.32 22.62 -10.42
N ARG A 15 14.19 23.28 -9.68
CA ARG A 15 15.07 22.65 -8.69
C ARG A 15 14.26 22.04 -7.57
N MET A 16 13.26 22.75 -7.07
CA MET A 16 12.35 22.27 -6.04
C MET A 16 11.56 21.06 -6.51
N GLU A 17 11.00 21.10 -7.72
CA GLU A 17 10.26 20.01 -8.32
C GLU A 17 11.13 18.75 -8.48
N ALA A 18 12.39 18.91 -8.87
CA ALA A 18 13.35 17.83 -9.00
C ALA A 18 13.66 17.20 -7.63
N GLU A 19 13.83 18.03 -6.60
CA GLU A 19 14.06 17.54 -5.23
C GLU A 19 12.88 16.76 -4.70
N ILE A 20 11.65 17.23 -4.95
CA ILE A 20 10.43 16.52 -4.59
C ILE A 20 10.38 15.15 -5.26
N ARG A 21 10.65 15.10 -6.57
CA ARG A 21 10.65 13.82 -7.32
C ARG A 21 11.67 12.86 -6.76
N GLN A 22 12.88 13.33 -6.46
CA GLN A 22 13.94 12.50 -5.89
C GLN A 22 13.58 11.95 -4.53
N LYS A 23 12.99 12.78 -3.66
CA LYS A 23 12.54 12.34 -2.33
C LYS A 23 11.41 11.33 -2.43
N LYS A 24 10.44 11.55 -3.32
CA LYS A 24 9.36 10.60 -3.56
C LYS A 24 9.88 9.25 -4.01
N THR A 25 10.80 9.24 -4.98
CA THR A 25 11.41 8.00 -5.46
C THR A 25 12.14 7.27 -4.34
N ARG A 26 12.95 7.98 -3.56
CA ARG A 26 13.75 7.38 -2.50
C ARG A 26 12.93 6.91 -1.32
N LEU A 27 11.94 7.70 -0.89
CA LEU A 27 11.20 7.45 0.35
C LEU A 27 9.86 6.73 0.13
N LEU A 28 9.16 7.04 -0.95
CA LEU A 28 7.83 6.47 -1.20
C LEU A 28 7.85 5.18 -2.00
N ARG A 29 8.72 5.06 -2.99
CA ARG A 29 8.74 3.89 -3.86
C ARG A 29 8.87 2.57 -3.12
N PRO A 30 9.81 2.44 -2.14
CA PRO A 30 9.90 1.20 -1.37
C PRO A 30 8.62 0.88 -0.58
N LEU A 31 7.93 1.89 -0.07
CA LEU A 31 6.68 1.72 0.65
C LEU A 31 5.54 1.30 -0.28
N GLN A 32 5.48 1.90 -1.46
CA GLN A 32 4.48 1.58 -2.48
C GLN A 32 4.67 0.15 -3.01
N GLU A 33 5.92 -0.29 -3.20
CA GLU A 33 6.23 -1.64 -3.62
C GLU A 33 5.78 -2.67 -2.56
N LYS A 34 6.00 -2.37 -1.29
CA LYS A 34 5.53 -3.21 -0.19
C LYS A 34 4.00 -3.29 -0.16
N LEU A 35 3.33 -2.16 -0.43
CA LEU A 35 1.88 -2.11 -0.48
C LEU A 35 1.33 -2.98 -1.59
N GLU A 36 1.94 -2.92 -2.78
CA GLU A 36 1.55 -3.75 -3.92
C GLU A 36 1.68 -5.24 -3.63
N LEU A 37 2.81 -5.66 -3.02
CA LEU A 37 3.02 -7.06 -2.63
C LEU A 37 1.98 -7.51 -1.60
N LEU A 38 1.64 -6.64 -0.67
CA LEU A 38 0.64 -6.93 0.34
C LEU A 38 -0.76 -7.06 -0.27
N GLU A 39 -1.10 -6.21 -1.23
CA GLU A 39 -2.36 -6.29 -1.96
C GLU A 39 -2.48 -7.57 -2.78
N GLU A 40 -1.38 -8.04 -3.38
CA GLU A 40 -1.32 -9.32 -4.07
C GLU A 40 -1.57 -10.49 -3.10
N GLU A 41 -0.97 -10.42 -1.92
CA GLU A 41 -1.17 -11.43 -0.87
C GLU A 41 -2.61 -11.47 -0.39
N ILE A 42 -3.22 -10.30 -0.17
CA ILE A 42 -4.64 -10.18 0.21
C ILE A 42 -5.52 -10.82 -0.87
N ALA A 43 -5.27 -10.52 -2.14
CA ALA A 43 -6.03 -11.09 -3.25
C ALA A 43 -5.91 -12.62 -3.29
N ARG A 44 -4.71 -13.14 -3.07
CA ARG A 44 -4.45 -14.59 -3.02
C ARG A 44 -5.24 -15.26 -1.88
N LEU A 45 -5.23 -14.65 -0.71
CA LEU A 45 -5.93 -15.17 0.46
C LEU A 45 -7.46 -15.10 0.29
N GLU A 46 -7.97 -14.05 -0.32
CA GLU A 46 -9.40 -13.94 -0.62
C GLU A 46 -9.85 -14.99 -1.63
N THR A 47 -9.03 -15.28 -2.64
CA THR A 47 -9.28 -16.35 -3.60
C THR A 47 -9.30 -17.70 -2.90
N GLU A 48 -8.35 -17.96 -2.02
CA GLU A 48 -8.30 -19.21 -1.24
C GLU A 48 -9.54 -19.37 -0.37
N LYS A 49 -9.99 -18.31 0.27
CA LYS A 49 -11.20 -18.30 1.08
C LYS A 49 -12.44 -18.64 0.27
N THR A 50 -12.55 -18.07 -0.93
CA THR A 50 -13.63 -18.36 -1.88
C THR A 50 -13.61 -19.81 -2.34
N GLU A 51 -12.44 -20.36 -2.64
CA GLU A 51 -12.29 -21.76 -3.04
C GLU A 51 -12.70 -22.71 -1.93
N ILE A 52 -12.32 -22.41 -0.68
CA ILE A 52 -12.73 -23.22 0.47
C ILE A 52 -14.26 -23.22 0.62
N THR A 53 -14.88 -22.05 0.50
CA THR A 53 -16.33 -21.90 0.57
C THR A 53 -17.01 -22.71 -0.53
N SER A 54 -16.49 -22.65 -1.76
CA SER A 54 -17.02 -23.44 -2.87
C SER A 54 -16.93 -24.94 -2.62
N GLN A 55 -15.83 -25.40 -2.05
CA GLN A 55 -15.67 -26.81 -1.73
C GLN A 55 -16.67 -27.26 -0.63
N LEU A 56 -16.90 -26.43 0.38
CA LEU A 56 -17.84 -26.74 1.45
C LEU A 56 -19.29 -26.81 0.96
N GLU A 57 -19.62 -26.15 -0.14
CA GLU A 57 -20.96 -26.19 -0.75
C GLU A 57 -21.22 -27.48 -1.55
N ARG A 58 -20.18 -28.25 -1.86
CA ARG A 58 -20.33 -29.51 -2.58
C ARG A 58 -20.97 -30.55 -1.66
N PRO A 59 -22.06 -31.24 -2.11
CA PRO A 59 -22.73 -32.21 -1.26
C PRO A 59 -21.84 -33.35 -0.77
N GLU A 60 -20.93 -33.85 -1.63
CA GLU A 60 -20.01 -34.95 -1.28
C GLU A 60 -18.99 -34.50 -0.21
N VAL A 61 -18.59 -33.24 -0.22
CA VAL A 61 -17.69 -32.65 0.79
C VAL A 61 -18.45 -32.38 2.08
N ALA A 62 -19.63 -31.80 1.97
CA ALA A 62 -20.48 -31.49 3.13
C ALA A 62 -20.86 -32.75 3.92
N ALA A 63 -20.94 -33.90 3.26
CA ALA A 63 -21.24 -35.20 3.87
C ALA A 63 -20.02 -35.84 4.55
N ASP A 64 -18.81 -35.34 4.27
CA ASP A 64 -17.56 -35.87 4.82
C ASP A 64 -17.13 -35.00 6.01
N THR A 65 -17.29 -35.51 7.21
CA THR A 65 -17.01 -34.79 8.46
C THR A 65 -15.54 -34.36 8.55
N GLU A 66 -14.60 -35.24 8.18
CA GLU A 66 -13.18 -34.91 8.24
C GLU A 66 -12.82 -33.82 7.25
N ALA A 67 -13.36 -33.87 6.05
CA ALA A 67 -13.15 -32.84 5.02
C ALA A 67 -13.69 -31.49 5.49
N VAL A 68 -14.87 -31.47 6.08
CA VAL A 68 -15.48 -30.24 6.63
C VAL A 68 -14.61 -29.66 7.73
N MET A 69 -14.11 -30.48 8.64
CA MET A 69 -13.24 -30.03 9.74
C MET A 69 -11.95 -29.43 9.21
N GLU A 70 -11.31 -30.08 8.26
CA GLU A 70 -10.06 -29.59 7.66
C GLU A 70 -10.27 -28.28 6.91
N LEU A 71 -11.31 -28.19 6.09
CA LEU A 71 -11.62 -26.99 5.33
C LEU A 71 -12.01 -25.82 6.23
N THR A 72 -12.75 -26.08 7.29
CA THR A 72 -13.13 -25.07 8.29
C THR A 72 -11.89 -24.52 9.00
N SER A 73 -10.95 -25.41 9.36
CA SER A 73 -9.69 -25.01 9.99
C SER A 73 -8.87 -24.12 9.03
N ARG A 74 -8.78 -24.51 7.78
CA ARG A 74 -8.08 -23.71 6.76
C ARG A 74 -8.75 -22.37 6.53
N PHE A 75 -10.06 -22.32 6.52
CA PHE A 75 -10.82 -21.07 6.41
C PHE A 75 -10.49 -20.11 7.56
N GLN A 76 -10.50 -20.61 8.78
CA GLN A 76 -10.18 -19.82 9.97
C GLN A 76 -8.74 -19.29 9.92
N GLN A 77 -7.80 -20.12 9.50
CA GLN A 77 -6.40 -19.72 9.35
C GLN A 77 -6.23 -18.63 8.28
N THR A 78 -6.88 -18.81 7.14
CA THR A 78 -6.86 -17.82 6.04
C THR A 78 -7.47 -16.50 6.49
N ASP A 79 -8.56 -16.56 7.25
CA ASP A 79 -9.23 -15.38 7.78
C ASP A 79 -8.32 -14.59 8.75
N ARG A 80 -7.59 -15.30 9.62
CA ARG A 80 -6.62 -14.67 10.52
C ARG A 80 -5.47 -14.04 9.75
N GLN A 81 -4.98 -14.68 8.70
CA GLN A 81 -3.94 -14.13 7.84
C GLN A 81 -4.42 -12.86 7.13
N LEU A 82 -5.68 -12.83 6.68
CA LEU A 82 -6.29 -11.65 6.09
C LEU A 82 -6.38 -10.50 7.09
N GLU A 83 -6.77 -10.76 8.32
CA GLU A 83 -6.81 -9.73 9.36
C GLU A 83 -5.44 -9.10 9.58
N THR A 84 -4.39 -9.92 9.64
CA THR A 84 -3.01 -9.45 9.76
C THR A 84 -2.61 -8.59 8.56
N CYS A 85 -2.94 -9.05 7.35
CA CYS A 85 -2.65 -8.29 6.13
C CYS A 85 -3.37 -6.94 6.10
N PHE A 86 -4.63 -6.90 6.50
CA PHE A 86 -5.40 -5.65 6.52
C PHE A 86 -4.83 -4.65 7.54
N THR A 87 -4.39 -5.13 8.70
CA THR A 87 -3.72 -4.28 9.69
C THR A 87 -2.42 -3.70 9.12
N GLN A 88 -1.61 -4.53 8.49
CA GLN A 88 -0.37 -4.10 7.84
C GLN A 88 -0.64 -3.11 6.70
N TRP A 89 -1.69 -3.36 5.92
CA TRP A 89 -2.10 -2.50 4.83
C TRP A 89 -2.49 -1.11 5.34
N ALA A 90 -3.28 -1.05 6.40
CA ALA A 90 -3.69 0.21 7.01
C ALA A 90 -2.48 1.01 7.55
N ASP A 91 -1.58 0.34 8.27
CA ASP A 91 -0.37 0.96 8.82
C ASP A 91 0.53 1.50 7.70
N LEU A 92 0.71 0.72 6.64
CA LEU A 92 1.55 1.10 5.51
C LEU A 92 0.96 2.25 4.71
N SER A 93 -0.37 2.24 4.50
CA SER A 93 -1.08 3.33 3.84
C SER A 93 -0.96 4.64 4.61
N GLU A 94 -1.08 4.58 5.94
CA GLU A 94 -0.89 5.74 6.82
C GLU A 94 0.53 6.28 6.72
N LYS A 95 1.52 5.39 6.72
CA LYS A 95 2.93 5.78 6.59
C LYS A 95 3.22 6.46 5.26
N ILE A 96 2.62 5.98 4.18
CA ILE A 96 2.73 6.59 2.85
C ILE A 96 2.14 8.01 2.88
N GLU A 97 0.94 8.18 3.43
CA GLU A 97 0.30 9.50 3.54
C GLU A 97 1.12 10.48 4.38
N GLU A 98 1.64 10.03 5.52
CA GLU A 98 2.50 10.85 6.38
C GLU A 98 3.78 11.25 5.68
N THR A 99 4.39 10.32 4.94
CA THR A 99 5.62 10.58 4.19
C THR A 99 5.38 11.59 3.07
N GLU A 100 4.28 11.44 2.33
CA GLU A 100 3.88 12.39 1.29
C GLU A 100 3.68 13.81 1.87
N ALA A 101 2.96 13.90 2.98
CA ALA A 101 2.70 15.16 3.66
C ALA A 101 4.00 15.82 4.11
N ARG A 102 4.93 15.04 4.65
CA ARG A 102 6.23 15.53 5.12
C ARG A 102 7.08 16.08 3.96
N ILE A 103 7.11 15.37 2.84
CA ILE A 103 7.83 15.81 1.64
C ILE A 103 7.27 17.15 1.17
N GLN A 104 5.94 17.29 1.13
CA GLN A 104 5.28 18.51 0.69
C GLN A 104 5.55 19.67 1.64
N GLU A 105 5.49 19.44 2.95
CA GLU A 105 5.77 20.46 3.97
C GLU A 105 7.21 20.97 3.90
N GLU A 106 8.18 20.08 3.71
CA GLU A 106 9.58 20.44 3.56
C GLU A 106 9.81 21.29 2.32
N ALA A 107 9.16 20.94 1.20
CA ALA A 107 9.25 21.70 -0.05
C ALA A 107 8.68 23.11 0.13
N GLU A 108 7.54 23.24 0.80
CA GLU A 108 6.91 24.54 1.07
C GLU A 108 7.76 25.40 1.99
N ARG A 109 8.36 24.82 3.03
CA ARG A 109 9.27 25.55 3.93
C ARG A 109 10.50 26.05 3.21
N ASN A 110 11.08 25.24 2.33
CA ASN A 110 12.26 25.62 1.56
C ASN A 110 11.98 26.80 0.62
N VAL A 111 10.78 26.86 0.05
CA VAL A 111 10.33 27.99 -0.78
C VAL A 111 10.12 29.23 0.07
N SER A 112 9.44 29.10 1.21
CA SER A 112 9.13 30.23 2.10
C SER A 112 10.37 30.80 2.78
N GLY A 113 11.41 29.98 3.01
CA GLY A 113 12.65 30.38 3.68
C GLY A 113 13.66 31.04 2.75
N SER A 114 13.40 31.09 1.46
CA SER A 114 14.29 31.72 0.49
C SER A 114 13.73 33.01 -0.04
#